data_e4454b2ac4dd65adde2c957fb7dc9e79
#
_entry.id   e4454b2ac4dd65adde2c957fb7dc9e79
#
_cell.length_a   1.000
_cell.length_b   1.000
_cell.length_c   1.000
_cell.angle_alpha   90.00
_cell.angle_beta   90.00
_cell.angle_gamma   90.00
#
_symmetry.space_group_name_H-M   'P 1'
#
loop_
_entity.id
_entity.type
_entity.pdbx_description
1 polymer ?
#
loop_
_entity_poly.entity_id
_entity_poly.type
_entity_poly.pdbx_seq_one_letter_code
_entity_poly.pdbx_strand_id
1 'polypeptide(L)'
;MKISVHQLIWVTIGAISLTIFTGFGHLFARHHQAIASNRPITKVSHSATKVTTPGPETVDWHKPSLSRPYPKLAKYDDINIQVSIKKQRVYLKNHDQTLYTMLASTGKHGSDTPKGHFEIQAERGQHFFNTQSGEGANYWVSFKDHGIYLFHSVPVDANDQYIVKEAQQLGKVANSHGCIRLTIADAKWLYENISTHTPVVVS
;
A
#
# COMPACT_ATOMS: atom_id res chain seq x y z
N MET A 1 -41.74 18.31 32.51
CA MET A 1 -41.95 17.77 33.90
C MET A 1 -41.50 16.31 33.89
N LYS A 2 -40.62 15.99 34.83
CA LYS A 2 -40.01 14.72 35.26
C LYS A 2 -38.71 14.29 34.60
N ILE A 3 -37.68 14.62 35.33
CA ILE A 3 -36.32 14.13 35.35
C ILE A 3 -36.34 12.72 36.02
N SER A 4 -35.51 11.82 35.50
CA SER A 4 -35.04 10.70 36.33
C SER A 4 -33.61 10.35 36.00
N VAL A 5 -32.77 10.59 37.00
CA VAL A 5 -31.37 10.28 37.16
C VAL A 5 -31.24 8.86 37.70
N HIS A 6 -30.34 8.07 37.14
CA HIS A 6 -29.65 7.02 37.91
C HIS A 6 -28.21 6.87 37.44
N GLN A 7 -27.33 7.48 38.23
CA GLN A 7 -25.91 7.11 38.31
C GLN A 7 -25.81 5.81 39.12
N LEU A 8 -24.93 4.93 38.71
CA LEU A 8 -24.31 3.98 39.65
C LEU A 8 -22.83 3.79 39.27
N ILE A 9 -22.04 4.27 40.21
CA ILE A 9 -20.59 4.14 40.30
C ILE A 9 -20.27 2.73 40.84
N TRP A 10 -19.36 2.02 40.22
CA TRP A 10 -18.62 0.94 40.85
C TRP A 10 -17.11 1.15 40.72
N VAL A 11 -16.52 1.52 41.86
CA VAL A 11 -15.09 1.49 42.13
C VAL A 11 -14.78 0.12 42.72
N THR A 12 -13.85 -0.62 42.18
CA THR A 12 -13.20 -1.70 42.90
C THR A 12 -11.69 -1.62 42.72
N ILE A 13 -11.07 -1.38 43.84
CA ILE A 13 -9.64 -1.44 44.17
C ILE A 13 -9.25 -2.92 44.31
N GLY A 14 -8.08 -3.31 43.85
CA GLY A 14 -7.51 -4.65 44.11
C GLY A 14 -6.15 -4.78 43.44
N ALA A 15 -5.18 -4.39 44.14
CA ALA A 15 -4.13 -5.08 44.89
C ALA A 15 -2.95 -5.58 44.05
N ILE A 16 -1.84 -4.98 44.35
CA ILE A 16 -0.44 -5.23 44.01
C ILE A 16 -0.03 -6.66 44.42
N SER A 17 0.64 -7.38 43.52
CA SER A 17 1.49 -8.51 43.88
C SER A 17 2.87 -8.36 43.25
N LEU A 18 3.79 -7.95 44.11
CA LEU A 18 5.24 -7.91 43.87
C LEU A 18 5.81 -9.31 44.19
N THR A 19 6.33 -10.04 43.19
CA THR A 19 7.15 -11.21 43.46
C THR A 19 8.56 -10.98 42.92
N ILE A 20 9.44 -10.83 43.89
CA ILE A 20 10.89 -10.84 43.75
C ILE A 20 11.33 -12.29 43.54
N PHE A 21 12.06 -12.59 42.47
CA PHE A 21 12.81 -13.83 42.34
C PHE A 21 14.29 -13.51 42.26
N THR A 22 14.97 -13.80 43.36
CA THR A 22 16.42 -13.77 43.50
C THR A 22 17.03 -15.09 43.02
N GLY A 23 18.09 -15.00 42.24
CA GLY A 23 19.27 -15.84 42.37
C GLY A 23 19.25 -17.20 41.70
N PHE A 24 20.15 -17.41 40.79
CA PHE A 24 21.24 -18.39 40.92
C PHE A 24 22.16 -18.29 39.70
N GLY A 25 23.38 -17.86 39.95
CA GLY A 25 24.46 -17.93 38.97
C GLY A 25 25.00 -19.35 38.82
N HIS A 26 25.24 -19.77 37.60
CA HIS A 26 26.13 -20.86 37.30
C HIS A 26 27.18 -20.41 36.26
N LEU A 27 28.38 -20.18 36.79
CA LEU A 27 29.60 -20.14 36.04
C LEU A 27 29.83 -21.52 35.42
N PHE A 28 29.85 -21.61 34.10
CA PHE A 28 30.47 -22.69 33.38
C PHE A 28 31.64 -22.13 32.53
N ALA A 29 32.82 -22.22 33.10
CA ALA A 29 34.06 -22.11 32.33
C ALA A 29 34.21 -23.35 31.46
N ARG A 30 34.19 -23.20 30.14
CA ARG A 30 34.60 -24.26 29.21
C ARG A 30 35.89 -23.87 28.51
N HIS A 31 36.89 -24.71 28.75
CA HIS A 31 38.18 -24.78 28.08
C HIS A 31 38.01 -24.76 26.55
N HIS A 32 38.65 -23.81 25.89
CA HIS A 32 38.94 -23.88 24.48
C HIS A 32 40.25 -24.61 24.22
N GLN A 33 40.16 -25.84 23.75
CA GLN A 33 41.30 -26.50 23.09
C GLN A 33 41.34 -26.01 21.63
N ALA A 34 42.45 -25.35 21.30
CA ALA A 34 42.77 -24.97 19.93
C ALA A 34 43.31 -26.21 19.19
N ILE A 35 42.54 -26.70 18.23
CA ILE A 35 43.01 -27.68 17.24
C ILE A 35 43.43 -26.90 16.00
N ALA A 36 44.75 -26.78 15.80
CA ALA A 36 45.31 -26.25 14.55
C ALA A 36 45.12 -27.29 13.44
N SER A 37 44.19 -27.03 12.52
CA SER A 37 44.07 -27.80 11.28
C SER A 37 44.72 -27.03 10.14
N ASN A 38 45.91 -27.47 9.74
CA ASN A 38 46.60 -27.05 8.51
C ASN A 38 45.82 -27.60 7.30
N ARG A 39 45.05 -26.77 6.61
CA ARG A 39 44.54 -27.04 5.27
C ARG A 39 45.17 -26.07 4.27
N PRO A 40 45.64 -26.52 3.10
CA PRO A 40 46.21 -25.64 2.10
C PRO A 40 45.11 -24.72 1.51
N ILE A 41 45.40 -23.43 1.47
CA ILE A 41 44.54 -22.39 0.90
C ILE A 41 44.59 -22.50 -0.63
N THR A 42 43.59 -23.12 -1.23
CA THR A 42 43.37 -23.03 -2.67
C THR A 42 42.90 -21.60 -2.99
N LYS A 43 43.72 -20.83 -3.71
CA LYS A 43 43.32 -19.50 -4.21
C LYS A 43 42.16 -19.66 -5.16
N VAL A 44 40.95 -19.41 -4.67
CA VAL A 44 39.77 -19.20 -5.52
C VAL A 44 39.85 -17.77 -6.06
N SER A 45 40.17 -17.67 -7.35
CA SER A 45 40.12 -16.41 -8.10
C SER A 45 38.66 -15.93 -8.14
N HIS A 46 38.29 -14.96 -7.31
CA HIS A 46 37.01 -14.29 -7.43
C HIS A 46 37.10 -13.34 -8.62
N SER A 47 36.57 -13.81 -9.75
CA SER A 47 36.21 -12.91 -10.85
C SER A 47 35.25 -11.88 -10.29
N ALA A 48 35.68 -10.63 -10.17
CA ALA A 48 34.85 -9.53 -9.74
C ALA A 48 33.74 -9.31 -10.81
N THR A 49 32.59 -9.92 -10.62
CA THR A 49 31.41 -9.58 -11.36
C THR A 49 31.08 -8.11 -11.01
N LYS A 50 31.27 -7.23 -11.99
CA LYS A 50 30.94 -5.82 -11.90
C LYS A 50 29.46 -5.72 -11.50
N VAL A 51 29.19 -5.47 -10.21
CA VAL A 51 27.86 -5.13 -9.72
C VAL A 51 27.54 -3.77 -10.34
N THR A 52 26.81 -3.79 -11.45
CA THR A 52 26.20 -2.60 -12.02
C THR A 52 25.16 -2.17 -11.00
N THR A 53 25.39 -1.07 -10.30
CA THR A 53 24.37 -0.42 -9.48
C THR A 53 23.17 -0.16 -10.39
N PRO A 54 21.97 -0.69 -10.12
CA PRO A 54 20.80 -0.38 -10.92
C PRO A 54 20.61 1.14 -10.84
N GLY A 55 20.56 1.80 -11.99
CA GLY A 55 20.07 3.18 -12.07
C GLY A 55 18.67 3.25 -11.44
N PRO A 56 18.15 4.45 -11.12
CA PRO A 56 16.83 4.60 -10.51
C PRO A 56 15.83 3.82 -11.36
N GLU A 57 15.24 2.80 -10.73
CA GLU A 57 14.33 1.86 -11.40
C GLU A 57 13.17 2.65 -12.01
N THR A 58 13.15 2.72 -13.35
CA THR A 58 12.08 3.40 -14.08
C THR A 58 10.84 2.53 -14.01
N VAL A 59 9.77 3.08 -13.46
CA VAL A 59 8.47 2.38 -13.40
C VAL A 59 7.90 2.27 -14.81
N ASP A 60 7.61 1.05 -15.27
CA ASP A 60 6.82 0.84 -16.47
C ASP A 60 5.33 0.99 -16.13
N TRP A 61 4.86 2.23 -16.16
CA TRP A 61 3.50 2.58 -15.81
C TRP A 61 2.43 2.15 -16.83
N HIS A 62 2.83 1.54 -17.94
CA HIS A 62 1.91 0.92 -18.90
C HIS A 62 1.47 -0.47 -18.47
N LYS A 63 2.34 -1.20 -17.76
CA LYS A 63 2.17 -2.60 -17.38
C LYS A 63 1.55 -2.78 -16.00
N PRO A 64 1.05 -3.98 -15.68
CA PRO A 64 0.69 -4.36 -14.33
C PRO A 64 1.83 -4.10 -13.33
N SER A 65 1.51 -3.67 -12.11
CA SER A 65 2.50 -3.43 -11.06
C SER A 65 3.27 -4.69 -10.65
N LEU A 66 2.70 -5.87 -10.87
CA LEU A 66 3.35 -7.16 -10.63
C LEU A 66 3.36 -8.00 -11.90
N SER A 67 4.40 -8.80 -12.08
CA SER A 67 4.54 -9.72 -13.23
C SER A 67 3.63 -10.95 -13.17
N ARG A 68 2.90 -11.15 -12.04
CA ARG A 68 1.93 -12.25 -11.89
C ARG A 68 0.53 -11.83 -12.37
N PRO A 69 -0.32 -12.80 -12.76
CA PRO A 69 -1.70 -12.51 -13.15
C PRO A 69 -2.51 -11.84 -12.04
N TYR A 70 -3.49 -11.03 -12.41
CA TYR A 70 -4.48 -10.52 -11.49
C TYR A 70 -5.32 -11.64 -10.87
N PRO A 71 -5.80 -11.48 -9.62
CA PRO A 71 -6.67 -12.46 -8.98
C PRO A 71 -8.03 -12.54 -9.69
N LYS A 72 -8.61 -13.73 -9.74
CA LYS A 72 -9.99 -13.94 -10.16
C LYS A 72 -10.89 -13.69 -8.95
N LEU A 73 -11.52 -12.51 -8.85
CA LEU A 73 -12.27 -12.06 -7.67
C LEU A 73 -13.39 -13.01 -7.28
N ALA A 74 -14.05 -13.67 -8.23
CA ALA A 74 -15.11 -14.65 -7.97
C ALA A 74 -14.69 -15.87 -7.12
N LYS A 75 -13.38 -16.03 -6.84
CA LYS A 75 -12.87 -17.09 -5.96
C LYS A 75 -12.80 -16.68 -4.48
N TYR A 76 -13.15 -15.46 -4.15
CA TYR A 76 -12.95 -14.86 -2.83
C TYR A 76 -14.27 -14.26 -2.33
N ASP A 77 -14.47 -14.28 -1.04
CA ASP A 77 -15.73 -13.94 -0.37
C ASP A 77 -15.72 -12.60 0.36
N ASP A 78 -14.52 -12.05 0.65
CA ASP A 78 -14.37 -10.78 1.38
C ASP A 78 -13.29 -9.89 0.75
N ILE A 79 -13.58 -9.42 -0.45
CA ILE A 79 -12.69 -8.50 -1.17
C ILE A 79 -12.76 -7.12 -0.56
N ASN A 80 -11.59 -6.56 -0.25
CA ASN A 80 -11.43 -5.19 0.21
C ASN A 80 -10.16 -4.54 -0.38
N ILE A 81 -10.13 -3.20 -0.37
CA ILE A 81 -9.01 -2.40 -0.85
C ILE A 81 -8.41 -1.64 0.33
N GLN A 82 -7.10 -1.75 0.51
CA GLN A 82 -6.35 -0.95 1.46
C GLN A 82 -5.36 -0.05 0.73
N VAL A 83 -5.44 1.26 0.97
CA VAL A 83 -4.52 2.26 0.42
C VAL A 83 -3.56 2.72 1.50
N SER A 84 -2.27 2.59 1.26
CA SER A 84 -1.23 3.14 2.13
C SER A 84 -0.63 4.41 1.50
N ILE A 85 -0.99 5.56 2.06
CA ILE A 85 -0.42 6.86 1.65
C ILE A 85 1.08 6.86 1.90
N LYS A 86 1.52 6.37 3.06
CA LYS A 86 2.95 6.31 3.40
C LYS A 86 3.77 5.46 2.42
N LYS A 87 3.22 4.35 1.94
CA LYS A 87 3.94 3.42 1.06
C LYS A 87 3.70 3.68 -0.42
N GLN A 88 2.74 4.54 -0.77
CA GLN A 88 2.28 4.79 -2.13
C GLN A 88 1.89 3.47 -2.82
N ARG A 89 1.00 2.70 -2.16
CA ARG A 89 0.54 1.37 -2.61
C ARG A 89 -0.95 1.21 -2.37
N VAL A 90 -1.56 0.46 -3.28
CA VAL A 90 -2.91 -0.09 -3.13
C VAL A 90 -2.78 -1.60 -2.98
N TYR A 91 -3.40 -2.15 -1.96
CA TYR A 91 -3.47 -3.58 -1.69
C TYR A 91 -4.89 -4.06 -1.93
N LEU A 92 -5.06 -4.98 -2.86
CA LEU A 92 -6.28 -5.75 -3.00
C LEU A 92 -6.20 -6.95 -2.06
N LYS A 93 -7.19 -7.14 -1.21
CA LYS A 93 -7.16 -8.14 -0.14
C LYS A 93 -8.40 -9.01 -0.16
N ASN A 94 -8.27 -10.22 0.39
CA ASN A 94 -9.38 -11.05 0.86
C ASN A 94 -9.18 -11.23 2.36
N HIS A 95 -10.10 -10.76 3.19
CA HIS A 95 -9.85 -10.57 4.62
C HIS A 95 -8.51 -9.84 4.84
N ASP A 96 -7.59 -10.41 5.61
CA ASP A 96 -6.26 -9.84 5.85
C ASP A 96 -5.19 -10.28 4.84
N GLN A 97 -5.49 -11.25 3.97
CA GLN A 97 -4.55 -11.75 2.97
C GLN A 97 -4.43 -10.80 1.79
N THR A 98 -3.23 -10.33 1.49
CA THR A 98 -2.97 -9.53 0.28
C THR A 98 -2.95 -10.43 -0.96
N LEU A 99 -3.92 -10.22 -1.84
CA LEU A 99 -4.02 -10.92 -3.13
C LEU A 99 -3.16 -10.26 -4.20
N TYR A 100 -3.11 -8.92 -4.23
CA TYR A 100 -2.37 -8.15 -5.24
C TYR A 100 -1.93 -6.81 -4.67
N THR A 101 -0.80 -6.28 -5.16
CA THR A 101 -0.28 -4.97 -4.75
C THR A 101 -0.08 -4.13 -6.00
N MET A 102 -0.65 -2.92 -6.02
CA MET A 102 -0.51 -1.95 -7.10
C MET A 102 0.38 -0.79 -6.67
N LEU A 103 1.20 -0.29 -7.57
CA LEU A 103 1.87 1.00 -7.40
C LEU A 103 0.81 2.11 -7.41
N ALA A 104 0.99 3.10 -6.55
CA ALA A 104 0.06 4.23 -6.49
C ALA A 104 0.78 5.56 -6.36
N SER A 105 0.11 6.65 -6.71
CA SER A 105 0.43 8.01 -6.28
C SER A 105 -0.83 8.65 -5.72
N THR A 106 -0.79 8.99 -4.44
CA THR A 106 -1.88 9.65 -3.72
C THR A 106 -1.76 11.17 -3.78
N GLY A 107 -2.67 11.88 -3.14
CA GLY A 107 -2.69 13.34 -3.09
C GLY A 107 -1.42 13.94 -2.49
N LYS A 108 -0.89 14.99 -3.14
CA LYS A 108 0.23 15.79 -2.62
C LYS A 108 -0.21 16.62 -1.41
N HIS A 109 0.74 17.13 -0.64
CA HIS A 109 0.47 18.04 0.47
C HIS A 109 -0.40 19.23 0.01
N GLY A 110 -1.44 19.52 0.77
CA GLY A 110 -2.44 20.55 0.44
C GLY A 110 -3.54 20.09 -0.54
N SER A 111 -3.44 18.88 -1.06
CA SER A 111 -4.48 18.19 -1.86
C SER A 111 -4.52 16.71 -1.46
N ASP A 112 -4.59 16.46 -0.16
CA ASP A 112 -4.40 15.14 0.41
C ASP A 112 -5.52 14.17 0.01
N THR A 113 -5.18 12.92 -0.22
CA THR A 113 -6.17 11.85 -0.29
C THR A 113 -6.82 11.67 1.08
N PRO A 114 -8.15 11.74 1.20
CA PRO A 114 -8.82 11.62 2.49
C PRO A 114 -8.56 10.24 3.11
N LYS A 115 -8.22 10.24 4.40
CA LYS A 115 -8.08 9.02 5.20
C LYS A 115 -9.42 8.59 5.77
N GLY A 116 -9.56 7.29 5.99
CA GLY A 116 -10.78 6.73 6.59
C GLY A 116 -11.27 5.47 5.91
N HIS A 117 -12.54 5.18 6.16
CA HIS A 117 -13.26 4.04 5.61
C HIS A 117 -14.27 4.53 4.58
N PHE A 118 -14.21 3.97 3.40
CA PHE A 118 -15.03 4.28 2.24
C PHE A 118 -15.46 2.98 1.57
N GLU A 119 -16.15 3.11 0.44
CA GLU A 119 -16.48 1.99 -0.44
C GLU A 119 -16.40 2.41 -1.90
N ILE A 120 -16.27 1.45 -2.80
CA ILE A 120 -16.38 1.70 -4.24
C ILE A 120 -17.81 2.13 -4.56
N GLN A 121 -17.95 3.29 -5.19
CA GLN A 121 -19.20 3.88 -5.60
C GLN A 121 -19.61 3.44 -7.02
N ALA A 122 -20.84 3.73 -7.41
CA ALA A 122 -21.36 3.31 -8.71
C ALA A 122 -20.73 4.08 -9.88
N GLU A 123 -20.27 5.31 -9.62
CA GLU A 123 -19.71 6.19 -10.64
C GLU A 123 -18.34 5.70 -11.09
N ARG A 124 -18.25 5.44 -12.38
CA ARG A 124 -17.00 5.03 -13.08
C ARG A 124 -17.08 5.37 -14.56
N GLY A 125 -15.95 5.48 -15.23
CA GLY A 125 -15.90 5.76 -16.64
C GLY A 125 -14.56 5.44 -17.29
N GLN A 126 -14.56 5.44 -18.60
CA GLN A 126 -13.34 5.15 -19.38
C GLN A 126 -12.39 6.33 -19.41
N HIS A 127 -12.91 7.56 -19.39
CA HIS A 127 -12.12 8.78 -19.50
C HIS A 127 -12.79 9.94 -18.76
N PHE A 128 -11.99 10.87 -18.26
CA PHE A 128 -12.42 12.22 -17.87
C PHE A 128 -11.29 13.22 -18.12
N PHE A 129 -11.65 14.50 -18.25
CA PHE A 129 -10.72 15.62 -18.27
C PHE A 129 -11.24 16.76 -17.38
N ASN A 130 -10.39 17.26 -16.50
CA ASN A 130 -10.68 18.38 -15.63
C ASN A 130 -9.94 19.62 -16.11
N THR A 131 -10.68 20.60 -16.66
CA THR A 131 -10.13 21.84 -17.21
C THR A 131 -9.46 22.73 -16.17
N GLN A 132 -9.85 22.63 -14.88
CA GLN A 132 -9.25 23.44 -13.80
C GLN A 132 -7.83 22.97 -13.45
N SER A 133 -7.60 21.65 -13.43
CA SER A 133 -6.28 21.07 -13.18
C SER A 133 -5.45 20.93 -14.45
N GLY A 134 -6.07 20.97 -15.63
CA GLY A 134 -5.42 20.68 -16.90
C GLY A 134 -5.05 19.19 -17.08
N GLU A 135 -5.61 18.31 -16.25
CA GLU A 135 -5.34 16.88 -16.25
C GLU A 135 -6.62 16.07 -16.44
N GLY A 136 -6.52 14.98 -17.17
CA GLY A 136 -7.51 13.91 -17.25
C GLY A 136 -6.91 12.58 -16.84
N ALA A 137 -7.70 11.52 -16.94
CA ALA A 137 -7.21 10.16 -16.78
C ALA A 137 -8.17 9.14 -17.41
N ASN A 138 -7.69 7.91 -17.56
CA ASN A 138 -8.43 6.79 -18.10
C ASN A 138 -8.78 5.80 -16.98
N TYR A 139 -9.87 5.03 -17.20
CA TYR A 139 -10.29 3.92 -16.33
C TYR A 139 -10.50 4.34 -14.88
N TRP A 140 -11.42 5.25 -14.64
CA TRP A 140 -11.67 5.75 -13.29
C TRP A 140 -12.84 5.06 -12.58
N VAL A 141 -12.71 4.93 -11.26
CA VAL A 141 -13.71 4.38 -10.34
C VAL A 141 -13.77 5.26 -9.10
N SER A 142 -14.98 5.72 -8.73
CA SER A 142 -15.19 6.54 -7.54
C SER A 142 -15.15 5.71 -6.26
N PHE A 143 -14.55 6.29 -5.19
CA PHE A 143 -14.61 5.70 -3.85
C PHE A 143 -15.09 6.70 -2.79
N LYS A 144 -15.23 7.98 -3.15
CA LYS A 144 -15.73 9.01 -2.24
C LYS A 144 -16.30 10.21 -3.00
N ASP A 145 -17.36 10.80 -2.45
CA ASP A 145 -18.00 12.04 -2.92
C ASP A 145 -18.44 11.98 -4.40
N HIS A 146 -18.92 10.81 -4.84
CA HIS A 146 -19.62 10.59 -6.11
C HIS A 146 -18.91 11.24 -7.32
N GLY A 147 -17.67 10.80 -7.59
CA GLY A 147 -16.90 11.27 -8.72
C GLY A 147 -15.81 12.31 -8.39
N ILE A 148 -15.60 12.64 -7.11
CA ILE A 148 -14.54 13.58 -6.70
C ILE A 148 -13.23 12.85 -6.38
N TYR A 149 -13.29 11.78 -5.56
CA TYR A 149 -12.11 10.98 -5.23
C TYR A 149 -12.16 9.63 -5.93
N LEU A 150 -11.17 9.41 -6.78
CA LEU A 150 -11.14 8.33 -7.75
C LEU A 150 -9.90 7.47 -7.60
N PHE A 151 -10.00 6.20 -7.99
CA PHE A 151 -8.90 5.43 -8.55
C PHE A 151 -8.89 5.65 -10.06
N HIS A 152 -7.75 5.88 -10.68
CA HIS A 152 -7.61 6.08 -12.12
C HIS A 152 -6.18 5.84 -12.62
N SER A 153 -5.96 5.82 -13.92
CA SER A 153 -4.62 5.70 -14.51
C SER A 153 -3.70 6.87 -14.14
N VAL A 154 -2.41 6.76 -14.42
CA VAL A 154 -1.53 7.94 -14.53
C VAL A 154 -2.18 8.99 -15.44
N PRO A 155 -1.95 10.32 -15.20
CA PRO A 155 -2.73 11.37 -15.84
C PRO A 155 -2.40 11.56 -17.32
N VAL A 156 -3.38 12.12 -18.03
CA VAL A 156 -3.26 12.59 -19.40
C VAL A 156 -3.43 14.11 -19.48
N ASP A 157 -2.89 14.73 -20.53
CA ASP A 157 -3.09 16.13 -20.86
C ASP A 157 -4.39 16.38 -21.67
N ALA A 158 -4.62 17.60 -22.12
CA ALA A 158 -5.79 17.98 -22.92
C ALA A 158 -5.86 17.30 -24.31
N ASN A 159 -4.78 16.68 -24.77
CA ASN A 159 -4.71 15.94 -26.02
C ASN A 159 -4.76 14.42 -25.80
N ASP A 160 -5.16 13.99 -24.59
CA ASP A 160 -5.18 12.58 -24.14
C ASP A 160 -3.80 11.89 -24.20
N GLN A 161 -2.72 12.68 -24.07
CA GLN A 161 -1.37 12.16 -24.00
C GLN A 161 -0.93 11.99 -22.56
N TYR A 162 -0.37 10.82 -22.22
CA TYR A 162 0.09 10.56 -20.86
C TYR A 162 1.22 11.52 -20.44
N ILE A 163 1.08 12.13 -19.26
CA ILE A 163 2.06 13.05 -18.69
C ILE A 163 3.21 12.24 -18.07
N VAL A 164 4.22 11.95 -18.88
CA VAL A 164 5.34 11.05 -18.54
C VAL A 164 6.03 11.43 -17.22
N LYS A 165 6.24 12.73 -16.97
CA LYS A 165 6.86 13.23 -15.72
C LYS A 165 6.07 12.80 -14.49
N GLU A 166 4.73 12.87 -14.55
CA GLU A 166 3.83 12.47 -13.47
C GLU A 166 3.80 10.93 -13.33
N ALA A 167 3.74 10.24 -14.46
CA ALA A 167 3.69 8.78 -14.51
C ALA A 167 4.95 8.11 -13.93
N GLN A 168 6.13 8.68 -14.14
CA GLN A 168 7.39 8.17 -13.60
C GLN A 168 7.52 8.31 -12.07
N GLN A 169 6.67 9.10 -11.43
CA GLN A 169 6.62 9.25 -9.98
C GLN A 169 5.74 8.21 -9.29
N LEU A 170 5.01 7.40 -10.05
CA LEU A 170 4.12 6.37 -9.55
C LEU A 170 4.86 5.42 -8.59
N GLY A 171 4.26 5.15 -7.44
CA GLY A 171 4.83 4.30 -6.41
C GLY A 171 5.96 4.90 -5.58
N LYS A 172 6.34 6.17 -5.85
CA LYS A 172 7.46 6.87 -5.20
C LYS A 172 7.00 8.11 -4.43
N VAL A 173 6.13 8.92 -5.03
CA VAL A 173 5.75 10.24 -4.52
C VAL A 173 4.24 10.43 -4.58
N ALA A 174 3.70 11.05 -3.53
CA ALA A 174 2.34 11.58 -3.51
C ALA A 174 2.31 12.88 -4.36
N ASN A 175 1.67 12.84 -5.54
CA ASN A 175 1.69 13.96 -6.48
C ASN A 175 0.35 14.24 -7.16
N SER A 176 -0.74 13.54 -6.77
CA SER A 176 -2.07 13.81 -7.32
C SER A 176 -2.77 15.01 -6.64
N HIS A 177 -3.96 15.35 -7.12
CA HIS A 177 -4.85 16.35 -6.52
C HIS A 177 -5.87 15.72 -5.54
N GLY A 178 -5.55 14.54 -4.96
CA GLY A 178 -6.41 13.84 -4.00
C GLY A 178 -6.86 12.46 -4.46
N CYS A 179 -6.94 12.21 -5.75
CA CYS A 179 -7.22 10.91 -6.33
C CYS A 179 -6.05 9.93 -6.13
N ILE A 180 -6.27 8.67 -6.45
CA ILE A 180 -5.28 7.58 -6.35
C ILE A 180 -4.93 7.15 -7.77
N ARG A 181 -3.75 7.57 -8.23
CA ARG A 181 -3.21 7.23 -9.55
C ARG A 181 -2.63 5.81 -9.52
N LEU A 182 -2.85 5.05 -10.56
CA LEU A 182 -2.37 3.67 -10.77
C LEU A 182 -1.65 3.54 -12.10
N THR A 183 -1.01 2.40 -12.37
CA THR A 183 -0.58 2.07 -13.73
C THR A 183 -1.80 2.01 -14.65
N ILE A 184 -1.61 2.15 -15.97
CA ILE A 184 -2.72 2.02 -16.92
C ILE A 184 -3.39 0.65 -16.78
N ALA A 185 -2.58 -0.42 -16.72
CA ALA A 185 -3.08 -1.78 -16.61
C ALA A 185 -3.84 -2.04 -15.31
N ASP A 186 -3.32 -1.55 -14.16
CA ASP A 186 -3.99 -1.73 -12.86
C ASP A 186 -5.30 -0.94 -12.79
N ALA A 187 -5.32 0.29 -13.29
CA ALA A 187 -6.54 1.12 -13.34
C ALA A 187 -7.61 0.47 -14.21
N LYS A 188 -7.22 -0.01 -15.40
CA LYS A 188 -8.13 -0.72 -16.31
C LYS A 188 -8.69 -1.97 -15.65
N TRP A 189 -7.83 -2.78 -15.04
CA TRP A 189 -8.28 -3.99 -14.36
C TRP A 189 -9.24 -3.67 -13.21
N LEU A 190 -8.94 -2.65 -12.39
CA LEU A 190 -9.80 -2.23 -11.29
C LEU A 190 -11.17 -1.76 -11.82
N TYR A 191 -11.17 -0.89 -12.85
CA TYR A 191 -12.38 -0.40 -13.52
C TYR A 191 -13.28 -1.55 -14.03
N GLU A 192 -12.70 -2.59 -14.61
CA GLU A 192 -13.43 -3.70 -15.21
C GLU A 192 -13.92 -4.73 -14.19
N ASN A 193 -13.26 -4.88 -13.05
CA ASN A 193 -13.45 -6.04 -12.17
C ASN A 193 -13.95 -5.72 -10.76
N ILE A 194 -13.71 -4.49 -10.23
CA ILE A 194 -14.10 -4.21 -8.85
C ILE A 194 -15.59 -3.93 -8.73
N SER A 195 -16.26 -4.54 -7.75
CA SER A 195 -17.68 -4.35 -7.51
C SER A 195 -17.96 -3.07 -6.72
N THR A 196 -19.11 -2.45 -6.97
CA THR A 196 -19.69 -1.42 -6.11
C THR A 196 -19.84 -1.98 -4.68
N HIS A 197 -19.70 -1.12 -3.67
CA HIS A 197 -19.70 -1.44 -2.24
C HIS A 197 -18.50 -2.26 -1.75
N THR A 198 -17.48 -2.52 -2.60
CA THR A 198 -16.22 -3.07 -2.10
C THR A 198 -15.61 -2.10 -1.08
N PRO A 199 -15.31 -2.54 0.17
CA PRO A 199 -14.72 -1.68 1.19
C PRO A 199 -13.36 -1.11 0.78
N VAL A 200 -13.13 0.17 1.10
CA VAL A 200 -11.87 0.88 0.86
C VAL A 200 -11.40 1.52 2.15
N VAL A 201 -10.18 1.20 2.58
CA VAL A 201 -9.54 1.82 3.75
C VAL A 201 -8.32 2.61 3.29
N VAL A 202 -8.27 3.90 3.62
CA VAL A 202 -7.14 4.80 3.31
C VAL A 202 -6.42 5.20 4.60
N SER A 203 -5.09 4.94 4.71
CA SER A 203 -4.27 5.19 5.91
C SER A 203 -2.88 5.78 5.62
#